data_d50a33ac8b24d991f60449b9d5eba55a
#
_entry.id   d50a33ac8b24d991f60449b9d5eba55a
#
_cell.length_a   1.000
_cell.length_b   1.000
_cell.length_c   1.000
_cell.angle_alpha   90.00
_cell.angle_beta   90.00
_cell.angle_gamma   90.00
#
_symmetry.space_group_name_H-M   'P 1'
#
loop_
_entity.id
_entity.type
_entity.pdbx_description
1 polymer ?
#
loop_
_entity_poly.entity_id
_entity_poly.type
_entity_poly.pdbx_seq_one_letter_code
_entity_poly.pdbx_strand_id
1 'polypeptide(L)'
;MSDSQPFPHLFSPVKLKGHDLKCRIVFGAHTPNMSEDGLPADRHFGYYRERARGGAGMIVCEPTPPHDTAILIRGNLRHDDSVIPYWKKITDECHSHGTVMCHQVYHVGAHGDQDNSWSPYWSPSGQPSFHDPWGSHAMTEGEIEELITAFVEQALRDQKGGFDGVDIFAGYSCLVDQFWSPLANKREDRWGGSLDNRLRFVTEIVEGIRKACGTDFIVGMTVSGAEPYPGGLSMADKQEIFARLDERGLADYFSCGTGSYLNQFSKIVPSMHFDTPLGPPDAAKLKKVVKHALVTAEARVKTPARADAAIEAGQCDLVSIVRGQIADPHLANKAREGRADDVRPCISCNQLCI
;
A
#
# COMPACT_ATOMS: atom_id res chain seq x y z
N MET A 1 -16.66 38.37 4.11
CA MET A 1 -16.19 37.25 3.27
C MET A 1 -16.42 36.03 4.11
N SER A 2 -17.21 35.07 3.68
CA SER A 2 -17.46 33.84 4.46
C SER A 2 -16.15 33.10 4.61
N ASP A 3 -15.74 32.83 5.85
CA ASP A 3 -14.63 31.90 6.20
C ASP A 3 -14.98 30.47 5.80
N SER A 4 -15.14 30.22 4.50
CA SER A 4 -15.28 28.84 4.02
C SER A 4 -13.91 28.18 4.06
N GLN A 5 -13.80 27.10 4.81
CA GLN A 5 -12.58 26.31 4.88
C GLN A 5 -12.09 25.97 3.46
N PRO A 6 -10.83 26.26 3.12
CA PRO A 6 -10.25 25.83 1.86
C PRO A 6 -10.28 24.29 1.76
N PHE A 7 -10.64 23.77 0.58
CA PHE A 7 -10.69 22.32 0.32
C PHE A 7 -11.59 21.55 1.32
N PRO A 8 -12.91 21.87 1.39
CA PRO A 8 -13.81 21.38 2.43
C PRO A 8 -13.98 19.85 2.39
N HIS A 9 -13.89 19.21 1.22
CA HIS A 9 -14.01 17.77 1.10
C HIS A 9 -12.77 17.05 1.63
N LEU A 10 -11.58 17.60 1.36
CA LEU A 10 -10.29 17.04 1.80
C LEU A 10 -10.14 17.06 3.33
N PHE A 11 -10.76 18.04 4.00
CA PHE A 11 -10.72 18.19 5.45
C PHE A 11 -12.02 17.80 6.14
N SER A 12 -12.97 17.20 5.41
CA SER A 12 -14.18 16.64 6.03
C SER A 12 -13.85 15.43 6.91
N PRO A 13 -14.60 15.23 8.01
CA PRO A 13 -14.39 14.10 8.91
C PRO A 13 -14.47 12.76 8.20
N VAL A 14 -13.61 11.82 8.59
CA VAL A 14 -13.65 10.42 8.14
C VAL A 14 -13.10 9.52 9.24
N LYS A 15 -13.73 8.35 9.41
CA LYS A 15 -13.27 7.33 10.35
C LYS A 15 -12.74 6.11 9.61
N LEU A 16 -11.64 5.56 10.10
CA LEU A 16 -11.08 4.29 9.68
C LEU A 16 -10.96 3.40 10.90
N LYS A 17 -11.75 2.34 10.97
CA LYS A 17 -11.72 1.35 12.07
C LYS A 17 -11.73 1.98 13.47
N GLY A 18 -12.57 2.99 13.68
CA GLY A 18 -12.66 3.69 14.98
C GLY A 18 -11.71 4.89 15.14
N HIS A 19 -10.66 4.99 14.34
CA HIS A 19 -9.76 6.14 14.36
C HIS A 19 -10.33 7.31 13.57
N ASP A 20 -10.36 8.50 14.18
CA ASP A 20 -10.71 9.73 13.51
C ASP A 20 -9.48 10.28 12.76
N LEU A 21 -9.55 10.29 11.43
CA LEU A 21 -8.50 10.89 10.61
C LEU A 21 -8.67 12.42 10.57
N LYS A 22 -7.61 13.16 10.91
CA LYS A 22 -7.64 14.64 10.93
C LYS A 22 -7.80 15.27 9.54
N CYS A 23 -7.60 14.51 8.47
CA CYS A 23 -7.89 14.85 7.08
C CYS A 23 -7.86 13.59 6.21
N ARG A 24 -8.25 13.71 4.94
CA ARG A 24 -8.31 12.62 3.97
C ARG A 24 -7.01 12.44 3.17
N ILE A 25 -5.91 13.08 3.61
CA ILE A 25 -4.59 12.93 2.98
C ILE A 25 -3.83 11.80 3.64
N VAL A 26 -3.43 10.85 2.81
CA VAL A 26 -2.56 9.72 3.18
C VAL A 26 -1.14 9.99 2.67
N PHE A 27 -0.13 9.76 3.50
CA PHE A 27 1.24 9.59 3.04
C PHE A 27 1.46 8.12 2.79
N GLY A 28 1.30 7.70 1.53
CA GLY A 28 1.31 6.29 1.13
C GLY A 28 2.70 5.65 1.19
N ALA A 29 2.70 4.32 1.23
CA ALA A 29 3.91 3.52 1.30
C ALA A 29 4.84 3.75 0.09
N HIS A 30 6.11 3.76 0.34
CA HIS A 30 7.21 3.79 -0.63
C HIS A 30 8.51 3.46 0.09
N THR A 31 9.53 3.07 -0.65
CA THR A 31 10.83 2.69 -0.09
C THR A 31 11.77 3.91 -0.06
N PRO A 32 12.05 4.52 1.09
CA PRO A 32 12.94 5.67 1.20
C PRO A 32 14.42 5.29 1.19
N ASN A 33 14.76 4.02 1.29
CA ASN A 33 16.15 3.50 1.34
C ASN A 33 17.00 4.17 2.44
N MET A 34 16.48 4.24 3.66
CA MET A 34 17.11 4.93 4.78
C MET A 34 17.57 4.00 5.90
N SER A 35 17.35 2.68 5.76
CA SER A 35 17.73 1.71 6.79
C SER A 35 19.25 1.71 7.03
N GLU A 36 19.64 1.51 8.25
CA GLU A 36 21.01 1.29 8.67
C GLU A 36 21.09 -0.11 9.29
N ASP A 37 21.89 -0.98 8.70
CA ASP A 37 21.97 -2.40 9.10
C ASP A 37 20.60 -3.11 9.15
N GLY A 38 19.67 -2.72 8.27
CA GLY A 38 18.31 -3.25 8.24
C GLY A 38 17.40 -2.74 9.37
N LEU A 39 17.80 -1.72 10.11
CA LEU A 39 17.02 -1.12 11.18
C LEU A 39 16.51 0.27 10.77
N PRO A 40 15.33 0.71 11.27
CA PRO A 40 14.91 2.09 11.10
C PRO A 40 15.87 3.03 11.80
N ALA A 41 16.46 3.97 11.04
CA ALA A 41 17.45 4.91 11.53
C ALA A 41 16.84 6.26 11.95
N ASP A 42 17.66 7.18 12.49
CA ASP A 42 17.20 8.54 12.85
C ASP A 42 16.63 9.31 11.65
N ARG A 43 17.08 8.96 10.43
CA ARG A 43 16.52 9.53 9.18
C ARG A 43 15.04 9.14 9.01
N HIS A 44 14.65 7.89 9.33
CA HIS A 44 13.25 7.46 9.31
C HIS A 44 12.43 8.25 10.32
N PHE A 45 12.93 8.42 11.55
CA PHE A 45 12.26 9.20 12.57
C PHE A 45 11.98 10.64 12.09
N GLY A 46 12.99 11.35 11.60
CA GLY A 46 12.82 12.69 11.04
C GLY A 46 11.88 12.73 9.86
N TYR A 47 11.95 11.73 8.99
CA TYR A 47 11.16 11.62 7.77
C TYR A 47 9.66 11.49 8.07
N TYR A 48 9.25 10.55 8.88
CA TYR A 48 7.84 10.32 9.21
C TYR A 48 7.28 11.40 10.13
N ARG A 49 8.06 11.85 11.15
CA ARG A 49 7.68 12.95 12.02
C ARG A 49 7.30 14.21 11.24
N GLU A 50 8.09 14.62 10.25
CA GLU A 50 7.81 15.86 9.51
C GLU A 50 6.49 15.78 8.72
N ARG A 51 6.08 14.61 8.22
CA ARG A 51 4.79 14.43 7.55
C ARG A 51 3.62 14.42 8.55
N ALA A 52 3.81 13.79 9.71
CA ALA A 52 2.83 13.82 10.80
C ALA A 52 2.60 15.26 11.31
N ARG A 53 3.68 16.01 11.60
CA ARG A 53 3.63 17.44 11.94
C ARG A 53 3.04 18.27 10.82
N GLY A 54 3.31 17.91 9.58
CA GLY A 54 2.80 18.57 8.38
C GLY A 54 1.33 18.35 8.10
N GLY A 55 0.65 17.52 8.92
CA GLY A 55 -0.80 17.40 8.88
C GLY A 55 -1.33 16.17 8.13
N ALA A 56 -0.50 15.19 7.75
CA ALA A 56 -0.98 13.94 7.16
C ALA A 56 -1.99 13.23 8.07
N GLY A 57 -3.14 12.84 7.54
CA GLY A 57 -4.19 12.14 8.32
C GLY A 57 -3.78 10.70 8.65
N MET A 58 -3.15 10.03 7.72
CA MET A 58 -2.60 8.68 7.87
C MET A 58 -1.23 8.60 7.18
N ILE A 59 -0.34 7.80 7.75
CA ILE A 59 0.94 7.43 7.14
C ILE A 59 0.97 5.91 7.01
N VAL A 60 1.25 5.42 5.81
CA VAL A 60 1.62 4.04 5.57
C VAL A 60 3.13 4.00 5.39
N CYS A 61 3.83 3.41 6.35
CA CYS A 61 5.28 3.30 6.31
C CYS A 61 5.75 2.36 5.22
N GLU A 62 7.03 2.42 4.93
CA GLU A 62 7.68 1.69 3.84
C GLU A 62 7.39 0.18 3.85
N PRO A 63 7.36 -0.45 2.65
CA PRO A 63 7.13 -1.88 2.55
C PRO A 63 8.27 -2.67 3.21
N THR A 64 7.89 -3.57 4.12
CA THR A 64 8.81 -4.48 4.81
C THR A 64 8.53 -5.92 4.39
N PRO A 65 9.57 -6.70 4.02
CA PRO A 65 9.41 -8.11 3.71
C PRO A 65 9.08 -8.90 4.98
N PRO A 66 8.09 -9.80 4.98
CA PRO A 66 7.83 -10.68 6.11
C PRO A 66 8.72 -11.91 6.14
N HIS A 67 9.43 -12.20 5.04
CA HIS A 67 10.21 -13.42 4.82
C HIS A 67 11.41 -13.15 3.91
N ASP A 68 12.48 -13.95 4.03
CA ASP A 68 13.71 -13.80 3.23
C ASP A 68 13.45 -13.87 1.72
N THR A 69 12.48 -14.68 1.28
CA THR A 69 12.12 -14.78 -0.15
C THR A 69 11.41 -13.55 -0.72
N ALA A 70 11.09 -12.56 0.13
CA ALA A 70 10.47 -11.29 -0.28
C ALA A 70 11.46 -10.13 -0.44
N ILE A 71 12.75 -10.33 -0.11
CA ILE A 71 13.76 -9.27 -0.12
C ILE A 71 14.03 -8.80 -1.55
N LEU A 72 13.70 -7.55 -1.85
CA LEU A 72 13.86 -6.93 -3.18
C LEU A 72 15.15 -6.12 -3.31
N ILE A 73 15.61 -5.50 -2.23
CA ILE A 73 16.77 -4.60 -2.22
C ILE A 73 17.63 -4.82 -0.98
N ARG A 74 18.90 -4.48 -1.07
CA ARG A 74 19.83 -4.62 0.07
C ARG A 74 19.50 -3.75 1.28
N GLY A 75 18.79 -2.65 1.08
CA GLY A 75 18.36 -1.74 2.13
C GLY A 75 17.03 -2.11 2.80
N ASN A 76 16.53 -3.33 2.60
CA ASN A 76 15.31 -3.79 3.26
C ASN A 76 15.47 -3.78 4.78
N LEU A 77 14.34 -3.48 5.46
CA LEU A 77 14.24 -3.63 6.91
C LEU A 77 14.25 -5.11 7.31
N ARG A 78 14.77 -5.38 8.50
CA ARG A 78 14.70 -6.70 9.11
C ARG A 78 13.27 -7.05 9.46
N HIS A 79 12.95 -8.33 9.39
CA HIS A 79 11.66 -8.90 9.79
C HIS A 79 11.78 -9.68 11.11
N ASP A 80 12.58 -9.16 12.06
CA ASP A 80 12.73 -9.68 13.42
C ASP A 80 12.39 -8.62 14.47
N ASP A 81 12.32 -9.02 15.74
CA ASP A 81 11.88 -8.15 16.82
C ASP A 81 12.85 -7.00 17.14
N SER A 82 14.06 -6.98 16.55
CA SER A 82 15.03 -5.89 16.73
C SER A 82 14.54 -4.53 16.22
N VAL A 83 13.57 -4.52 15.27
CA VAL A 83 13.00 -3.29 14.72
C VAL A 83 11.97 -2.62 15.64
N ILE A 84 11.39 -3.37 16.61
CA ILE A 84 10.29 -2.91 17.46
C ILE A 84 10.60 -1.60 18.20
N PRO A 85 11.71 -1.45 18.93
CA PRO A 85 11.98 -0.23 19.69
C PRO A 85 12.13 1.01 18.80
N TYR A 86 12.63 0.85 17.58
CA TYR A 86 12.78 1.94 16.62
C TYR A 86 11.42 2.38 16.08
N TRP A 87 10.58 1.43 15.66
CA TRP A 87 9.24 1.72 15.21
C TRP A 87 8.40 2.34 16.33
N LYS A 88 8.50 1.83 17.56
CA LYS A 88 7.75 2.37 18.70
C LYS A 88 8.06 3.86 18.92
N LYS A 89 9.33 4.26 18.81
CA LYS A 89 9.74 5.66 18.89
C LYS A 89 9.09 6.50 17.78
N ILE A 90 9.03 5.98 16.55
CA ILE A 90 8.48 6.67 15.39
C ILE A 90 6.96 6.79 15.49
N THR A 91 6.27 5.71 15.84
CA THR A 91 4.80 5.70 15.94
C THR A 91 4.31 6.59 17.06
N ASP A 92 4.95 6.56 18.25
CA ASP A 92 4.61 7.41 19.38
C ASP A 92 4.73 8.91 19.02
N GLU A 93 5.80 9.28 18.33
CA GLU A 93 5.98 10.65 17.85
C GLU A 93 4.88 11.04 16.85
N CYS A 94 4.58 10.18 15.85
CA CYS A 94 3.55 10.46 14.86
C CYS A 94 2.15 10.53 15.48
N HIS A 95 1.84 9.67 16.43
CA HIS A 95 0.59 9.70 17.20
C HIS A 95 0.44 10.99 18.01
N SER A 96 1.53 11.55 18.56
CA SER A 96 1.48 12.83 19.26
C SER A 96 0.97 13.98 18.38
N HIS A 97 1.04 13.82 17.06
CA HIS A 97 0.50 14.72 16.06
C HIS A 97 -0.89 14.33 15.54
N GLY A 98 -1.52 13.28 16.10
CA GLY A 98 -2.85 12.79 15.70
C GLY A 98 -2.85 12.13 14.31
N THR A 99 -1.77 11.46 13.94
CA THR A 99 -1.64 10.74 12.66
C THR A 99 -1.81 9.26 12.90
N VAL A 100 -2.68 8.60 12.12
CA VAL A 100 -2.83 7.14 12.12
C VAL A 100 -1.64 6.51 11.38
N MET A 101 -1.07 5.45 11.96
CA MET A 101 0.14 4.80 11.47
C MET A 101 -0.12 3.36 11.03
N CYS A 102 0.08 3.07 9.75
CA CYS A 102 0.08 1.71 9.21
C CYS A 102 1.45 1.35 8.67
N HIS A 103 1.77 0.06 8.62
CA HIS A 103 3.00 -0.45 8.03
C HIS A 103 2.67 -1.34 6.83
N GLN A 104 3.34 -1.15 5.70
CA GLN A 104 3.10 -2.00 4.54
C GLN A 104 3.92 -3.29 4.64
N VAL A 105 3.24 -4.43 4.45
CA VAL A 105 3.86 -5.76 4.39
C VAL A 105 3.77 -6.27 2.96
N TYR A 106 4.89 -6.64 2.36
CA TYR A 106 4.94 -6.98 0.95
C TYR A 106 5.69 -8.27 0.67
N HIS A 107 5.29 -8.93 -0.41
CA HIS A 107 6.06 -9.96 -1.07
C HIS A 107 5.93 -9.79 -2.58
N VAL A 108 7.06 -9.59 -3.25
CA VAL A 108 7.07 -9.31 -4.71
C VAL A 108 6.68 -10.51 -5.57
N GLY A 109 6.62 -11.70 -4.98
CA GLY A 109 6.35 -12.92 -5.75
C GLY A 109 7.48 -13.20 -6.74
N ALA A 110 7.13 -13.47 -7.99
CA ALA A 110 8.09 -13.74 -9.05
C ALA A 110 8.98 -12.53 -9.43
N HIS A 111 8.65 -11.30 -9.00
CA HIS A 111 9.30 -10.07 -9.48
C HIS A 111 10.43 -9.60 -8.58
N GLY A 112 11.22 -10.51 -8.06
CA GLY A 112 12.34 -10.15 -7.23
C GLY A 112 13.66 -9.96 -8.00
N ASP A 113 14.70 -9.74 -7.24
CA ASP A 113 16.08 -9.66 -7.66
C ASP A 113 16.92 -10.62 -6.79
N GLN A 114 17.27 -11.79 -7.34
CA GLN A 114 17.98 -12.85 -6.61
C GLN A 114 19.39 -12.44 -6.22
N ASP A 115 20.00 -11.49 -6.93
CA ASP A 115 21.31 -10.95 -6.58
C ASP A 115 21.30 -10.18 -5.24
N ASN A 116 20.13 -9.68 -4.83
CA ASN A 116 19.97 -8.98 -3.56
C ASN A 116 19.55 -9.89 -2.40
N SER A 117 18.81 -10.97 -2.66
CA SER A 117 18.25 -11.84 -1.61
C SER A 117 19.11 -13.08 -1.34
N TRP A 118 19.90 -13.53 -2.33
CA TRP A 118 20.62 -14.82 -2.32
C TRP A 118 19.68 -16.05 -2.17
N SER A 119 18.39 -15.86 -2.38
CA SER A 119 17.35 -16.89 -2.27
C SER A 119 16.46 -16.88 -3.51
N PRO A 120 15.95 -18.03 -3.96
CA PRO A 120 14.98 -18.05 -5.05
C PRO A 120 13.69 -17.35 -4.60
N TYR A 121 13.12 -16.52 -5.47
CA TYR A 121 11.81 -15.95 -5.22
C TYR A 121 10.72 -17.01 -5.30
N TRP A 122 9.70 -16.84 -4.47
CA TRP A 122 8.56 -17.72 -4.41
C TRP A 122 7.37 -17.13 -5.17
N SER A 123 6.69 -17.96 -5.92
CA SER A 123 5.48 -17.60 -6.66
C SER A 123 4.46 -18.74 -6.65
N PRO A 124 3.20 -18.49 -7.04
CA PRO A 124 2.21 -19.56 -7.06
C PRO A 124 2.57 -20.74 -7.96
N SER A 125 3.25 -20.52 -9.10
CA SER A 125 3.44 -21.52 -10.14
C SER A 125 4.79 -21.49 -10.86
N GLY A 126 5.78 -20.79 -10.30
CA GLY A 126 7.14 -20.78 -10.85
C GLY A 126 7.31 -19.94 -12.13
N GLN A 127 6.46 -18.91 -12.34
CA GLN A 127 6.58 -18.05 -13.51
C GLN A 127 7.86 -17.21 -13.47
N PRO A 128 8.39 -16.80 -14.65
CA PRO A 128 9.53 -15.91 -14.71
C PRO A 128 9.17 -14.49 -14.29
N SER A 129 10.14 -13.79 -13.73
CA SER A 129 10.09 -12.34 -13.53
C SER A 129 10.35 -11.60 -14.84
N PHE A 130 9.95 -10.33 -14.92
CA PHE A 130 10.40 -9.45 -15.99
C PHE A 130 11.78 -8.82 -15.68
N HIS A 131 12.19 -8.83 -14.43
CA HIS A 131 13.49 -8.32 -13.99
C HIS A 131 14.58 -9.39 -14.06
N ASP A 132 14.21 -10.63 -13.76
CA ASP A 132 15.15 -11.71 -13.53
C ASP A 132 14.85 -12.87 -14.49
N PRO A 133 15.79 -13.27 -15.37
CA PRO A 133 15.58 -14.38 -16.30
C PRO A 133 15.56 -15.75 -15.62
N TRP A 134 15.94 -15.85 -14.35
CA TRP A 134 16.09 -17.13 -13.64
C TRP A 134 14.74 -17.79 -13.28
N GLY A 135 13.67 -17.02 -13.29
CA GLY A 135 12.36 -17.49 -12.87
C GLY A 135 12.22 -17.56 -11.35
N SER A 136 11.08 -18.04 -10.91
CA SER A 136 10.75 -18.19 -9.50
C SER A 136 10.48 -19.65 -9.16
N HIS A 137 10.60 -19.99 -7.88
CA HIS A 137 10.21 -21.30 -7.34
C HIS A 137 8.68 -21.39 -7.23
N ALA A 138 8.10 -22.47 -7.73
CA ALA A 138 6.68 -22.77 -7.50
C ALA A 138 6.49 -23.30 -6.07
N MET A 139 5.78 -22.56 -5.24
CA MET A 139 5.59 -22.90 -3.83
C MET A 139 4.87 -24.22 -3.64
N THR A 140 5.34 -25.01 -2.69
CA THR A 140 4.60 -26.13 -2.09
C THR A 140 3.49 -25.60 -1.16
N GLU A 141 2.55 -26.44 -0.76
CA GLU A 141 1.53 -26.05 0.23
C GLU A 141 2.15 -25.62 1.57
N GLY A 142 3.19 -26.34 2.04
CA GLY A 142 3.90 -26.00 3.28
C GLY A 142 4.56 -24.61 3.23
N GLU A 143 5.17 -24.24 2.10
CA GLU A 143 5.76 -22.92 1.90
C GLU A 143 4.70 -21.80 1.84
N ILE A 144 3.51 -22.09 1.31
CA ILE A 144 2.38 -21.14 1.36
C ILE A 144 1.94 -20.93 2.82
N GLU A 145 1.82 -21.97 3.62
CA GLU A 145 1.46 -21.90 5.04
C GLU A 145 2.54 -21.19 5.87
N GLU A 146 3.81 -21.40 5.54
CA GLU A 146 4.96 -20.66 6.11
C GLU A 146 4.85 -19.16 5.84
N LEU A 147 4.55 -18.75 4.60
CA LEU A 147 4.37 -17.34 4.27
C LEU A 147 3.14 -16.73 4.96
N ILE A 148 2.02 -17.44 5.05
CA ILE A 148 0.85 -16.98 5.79
C ILE A 148 1.25 -16.68 7.24
N THR A 149 2.00 -17.59 7.87
CA THR A 149 2.52 -17.42 9.23
C THR A 149 3.42 -16.20 9.32
N ALA A 150 4.35 -16.02 8.37
CA ALA A 150 5.27 -14.88 8.34
C ALA A 150 4.54 -13.53 8.23
N PHE A 151 3.48 -13.43 7.42
CA PHE A 151 2.64 -12.22 7.34
C PHE A 151 1.96 -11.93 8.68
N VAL A 152 1.44 -12.95 9.37
CA VAL A 152 0.79 -12.79 10.68
C VAL A 152 1.79 -12.36 11.74
N GLU A 153 2.99 -12.97 11.77
CA GLU A 153 4.05 -12.61 12.70
C GLU A 153 4.55 -11.18 12.46
N GLN A 154 4.65 -10.75 11.19
CA GLN A 154 5.00 -9.37 10.87
C GLN A 154 3.92 -8.40 11.39
N ALA A 155 2.65 -8.69 11.21
CA ALA A 155 1.56 -7.85 11.74
C ALA A 155 1.59 -7.75 13.28
N LEU A 156 1.89 -8.84 13.99
CA LEU A 156 2.10 -8.83 15.45
C LEU A 156 3.30 -7.97 15.85
N ARG A 157 4.38 -8.03 15.09
CA ARG A 157 5.58 -7.21 15.30
C ARG A 157 5.26 -5.74 15.11
N ASP A 158 4.51 -5.41 14.07
CA ASP A 158 4.06 -4.04 13.79
C ASP A 158 3.15 -3.51 14.89
N GLN A 159 2.22 -4.32 15.40
CA GLN A 159 1.38 -3.95 16.55
C GLN A 159 2.23 -3.67 17.80
N LYS A 160 3.24 -4.49 18.08
CA LYS A 160 4.20 -4.24 19.19
C LYS A 160 5.02 -2.95 18.93
N GLY A 161 5.32 -2.65 17.66
CA GLY A 161 5.96 -1.41 17.21
C GLY A 161 5.05 -0.18 17.30
N GLY A 162 3.80 -0.33 17.75
CA GLY A 162 2.85 0.76 17.97
C GLY A 162 2.08 1.19 16.72
N PHE A 163 2.11 0.41 15.65
CA PHE A 163 1.26 0.68 14.48
C PHE A 163 -0.21 0.39 14.78
N ASP A 164 -1.11 1.19 14.21
CA ASP A 164 -2.56 1.03 14.29
C ASP A 164 -3.06 -0.07 13.33
N GLY A 165 -2.24 -0.45 12.36
CA GLY A 165 -2.59 -1.47 11.38
C GLY A 165 -1.48 -1.80 10.40
N VAL A 166 -1.80 -2.73 9.50
CA VAL A 166 -0.95 -3.10 8.36
C VAL A 166 -1.65 -2.83 7.03
N ASP A 167 -0.85 -2.62 6.00
CA ASP A 167 -1.28 -2.56 4.60
C ASP A 167 -0.66 -3.75 3.86
N ILE A 168 -1.50 -4.66 3.37
CA ILE A 168 -1.04 -5.82 2.59
C ILE A 168 -0.82 -5.39 1.14
N PHE A 169 0.39 -5.57 0.64
CA PHE A 169 0.71 -5.25 -0.75
C PHE A 169 0.14 -6.30 -1.70
N ALA A 170 -1.04 -6.01 -2.27
CA ALA A 170 -1.86 -6.92 -3.07
C ALA A 170 -2.07 -6.42 -4.51
N GLY A 171 -1.15 -5.62 -5.02
CA GLY A 171 -1.25 -5.04 -6.36
C GLY A 171 -0.01 -5.21 -7.21
N TYR A 172 -0.03 -4.61 -8.39
CA TYR A 172 1.08 -4.44 -9.32
C TYR A 172 1.71 -5.74 -9.83
N SER A 173 0.95 -6.85 -9.80
CA SER A 173 1.41 -8.22 -10.12
C SER A 173 2.40 -8.80 -9.10
N CYS A 174 2.39 -8.33 -7.85
CA CYS A 174 3.13 -8.95 -6.75
C CYS A 174 2.40 -10.19 -6.21
N LEU A 175 2.96 -10.87 -5.20
CA LEU A 175 2.56 -12.22 -4.81
C LEU A 175 1.06 -12.42 -4.62
N VAL A 176 0.38 -11.55 -3.85
CA VAL A 176 -1.06 -11.66 -3.60
C VAL A 176 -1.84 -11.54 -4.92
N ASP A 177 -1.48 -10.57 -5.75
CA ASP A 177 -2.07 -10.37 -7.08
C ASP A 177 -1.78 -11.55 -8.02
N GLN A 178 -0.58 -12.17 -7.90
CA GLN A 178 -0.24 -13.38 -8.64
C GLN A 178 -1.12 -14.57 -8.25
N PHE A 179 -1.49 -14.71 -6.98
CA PHE A 179 -2.45 -15.74 -6.58
C PHE A 179 -3.84 -15.52 -7.20
N TRP A 180 -4.26 -14.27 -7.34
CA TRP A 180 -5.56 -13.93 -7.95
C TRP A 180 -5.59 -14.17 -9.45
N SER A 181 -4.47 -13.91 -10.14
CA SER A 181 -4.38 -13.92 -11.60
C SER A 181 -4.34 -15.34 -12.17
N PRO A 182 -5.24 -15.72 -13.10
CA PRO A 182 -5.16 -16.98 -13.79
C PRO A 182 -3.95 -17.07 -14.75
N LEU A 183 -3.28 -15.94 -15.04
CA LEU A 183 -2.03 -15.95 -15.80
C LEU A 183 -0.86 -16.43 -14.96
N ALA A 184 -0.80 -16.03 -13.70
CA ALA A 184 0.30 -16.33 -12.80
C ALA A 184 0.05 -17.61 -11.97
N ASN A 185 -1.21 -17.84 -11.58
CA ASN A 185 -1.60 -18.98 -10.76
C ASN A 185 -2.17 -20.11 -11.64
N LYS A 186 -1.34 -21.11 -11.92
CA LYS A 186 -1.69 -22.33 -12.68
C LYS A 186 -1.91 -23.54 -11.78
N ARG A 187 -2.08 -23.32 -10.48
CA ARG A 187 -2.27 -24.41 -9.51
C ARG A 187 -3.62 -25.09 -9.69
N GLU A 188 -3.65 -26.40 -9.43
CA GLU A 188 -4.83 -27.25 -9.48
C GLU A 188 -5.27 -27.72 -8.08
N ASP A 189 -4.52 -27.32 -7.06
CA ASP A 189 -4.82 -27.59 -5.65
C ASP A 189 -5.78 -26.54 -5.02
N ARG A 190 -5.94 -26.59 -3.70
CA ARG A 190 -6.81 -25.66 -2.96
C ARG A 190 -6.42 -24.18 -3.06
N TRP A 191 -5.27 -23.85 -3.64
CA TRP A 191 -4.73 -22.50 -3.81
C TRP A 191 -4.92 -21.92 -5.21
N GLY A 192 -5.48 -22.73 -6.16
CA GLY A 192 -5.65 -22.33 -7.56
C GLY A 192 -6.99 -22.78 -8.16
N GLY A 193 -7.14 -22.57 -9.46
CA GLY A 193 -8.37 -22.89 -10.20
C GLY A 193 -9.49 -21.90 -9.94
N SER A 194 -10.46 -22.20 -9.07
CA SER A 194 -11.60 -21.34 -8.79
C SER A 194 -11.19 -20.00 -8.15
N LEU A 195 -12.05 -18.97 -8.30
CA LEU A 195 -11.78 -17.67 -7.68
C LEU A 195 -11.66 -17.79 -6.15
N ASP A 196 -12.51 -18.60 -5.51
CA ASP A 196 -12.45 -18.80 -4.07
C ASP A 196 -11.10 -19.40 -3.61
N ASN A 197 -10.57 -20.34 -4.37
CA ASN A 197 -9.25 -20.89 -4.13
C ASN A 197 -8.13 -19.85 -4.33
N ARG A 198 -8.22 -19.05 -5.40
CA ARG A 198 -7.23 -17.99 -5.67
C ARG A 198 -7.26 -16.86 -4.62
N LEU A 199 -8.41 -16.62 -3.97
CA LEU A 199 -8.55 -15.66 -2.87
C LEU A 199 -8.10 -16.25 -1.51
N ARG A 200 -7.94 -17.56 -1.40
CA ARG A 200 -7.64 -18.25 -0.14
C ARG A 200 -6.38 -17.70 0.54
N PHE A 201 -5.31 -17.48 -0.21
CA PHE A 201 -4.05 -17.00 0.35
C PHE A 201 -4.22 -15.70 1.15
N VAL A 202 -4.77 -14.67 0.55
CA VAL A 202 -5.01 -13.39 1.24
C VAL A 202 -6.05 -13.52 2.35
N THR A 203 -7.05 -14.37 2.16
CA THR A 203 -8.08 -14.65 3.18
C THR A 203 -7.45 -15.21 4.44
N GLU A 204 -6.64 -16.27 4.33
CA GLU A 204 -6.02 -16.91 5.49
C GLU A 204 -5.00 -15.98 6.17
N ILE A 205 -4.29 -15.12 5.42
CA ILE A 205 -3.46 -14.05 6.00
C ILE A 205 -4.30 -13.10 6.86
N VAL A 206 -5.39 -12.55 6.31
CA VAL A 206 -6.22 -11.57 7.04
C VAL A 206 -6.90 -12.19 8.25
N GLU A 207 -7.46 -13.38 8.11
CA GLU A 207 -8.07 -14.12 9.23
C GLU A 207 -7.05 -14.41 10.33
N GLY A 208 -5.82 -14.77 9.96
CA GLY A 208 -4.70 -14.94 10.90
C GLY A 208 -4.35 -13.65 11.62
N ILE A 209 -4.23 -12.52 10.90
CA ILE A 209 -3.97 -11.20 11.48
C ILE A 209 -5.10 -10.79 12.43
N ARG A 210 -6.37 -10.92 12.03
CA ARG A 210 -7.52 -10.61 12.89
C ARG A 210 -7.53 -11.43 14.17
N LYS A 211 -7.18 -12.72 14.06
CA LYS A 211 -7.08 -13.61 15.22
C LYS A 211 -5.93 -13.22 16.16
N ALA A 212 -4.80 -12.82 15.61
CA ALA A 212 -3.58 -12.52 16.38
C ALA A 212 -3.59 -11.11 16.97
N CYS A 213 -3.93 -10.10 16.16
CA CYS A 213 -3.86 -8.68 16.52
C CYS A 213 -5.19 -8.12 17.05
N GLY A 214 -6.29 -8.86 16.91
CA GLY A 214 -7.64 -8.39 17.28
C GLY A 214 -8.35 -7.67 16.14
N THR A 215 -9.66 -7.42 16.37
CA THR A 215 -10.56 -6.86 15.34
C THR A 215 -10.38 -5.36 15.11
N ASP A 216 -9.81 -4.64 16.07
CA ASP A 216 -9.63 -3.19 16.00
C ASP A 216 -8.35 -2.79 15.24
N PHE A 217 -7.43 -3.75 15.05
CA PHE A 217 -6.23 -3.54 14.24
C PHE A 217 -6.60 -3.37 12.77
N ILE A 218 -6.18 -2.26 12.15
CA ILE A 218 -6.50 -1.93 10.76
C ILE A 218 -5.82 -2.92 9.82
N VAL A 219 -6.56 -3.41 8.83
CA VAL A 219 -6.01 -4.17 7.71
C VAL A 219 -6.38 -3.48 6.41
N GLY A 220 -5.42 -2.83 5.80
CA GLY A 220 -5.53 -2.25 4.46
C GLY A 220 -4.98 -3.17 3.39
N MET A 221 -5.31 -2.87 2.14
CA MET A 221 -4.72 -3.54 0.97
C MET A 221 -4.37 -2.52 -0.09
N THR A 222 -3.09 -2.46 -0.48
CA THR A 222 -2.68 -1.74 -1.69
C THR A 222 -2.94 -2.62 -2.90
N VAL A 223 -3.77 -2.15 -3.83
CA VAL A 223 -4.27 -2.90 -4.98
C VAL A 223 -4.03 -2.13 -6.27
N SER A 224 -4.10 -2.81 -7.40
CA SER A 224 -4.02 -2.21 -8.73
C SER A 224 -5.20 -2.59 -9.62
N GLY A 225 -5.41 -1.80 -10.68
CA GLY A 225 -6.46 -2.03 -11.66
C GLY A 225 -6.26 -3.29 -12.50
N ALA A 226 -6.90 -3.34 -13.67
CA ALA A 226 -6.87 -4.47 -14.60
C ALA A 226 -5.44 -4.80 -15.06
N GLU A 227 -5.20 -6.09 -15.29
CA GLU A 227 -3.98 -6.56 -15.95
C GLU A 227 -4.02 -6.23 -17.44
N PRO A 228 -2.92 -5.74 -18.02
CA PRO A 228 -2.89 -5.25 -19.40
C PRO A 228 -2.68 -6.35 -20.45
N TYR A 229 -2.98 -7.61 -20.13
CA TYR A 229 -2.69 -8.77 -20.97
C TYR A 229 -3.94 -9.56 -21.34
N PRO A 230 -3.99 -10.15 -22.55
CA PRO A 230 -5.01 -11.14 -22.88
C PRO A 230 -4.98 -12.32 -21.90
N GLY A 231 -6.13 -12.67 -21.35
CA GLY A 231 -6.26 -13.74 -20.35
C GLY A 231 -5.92 -13.35 -18.92
N GLY A 232 -5.46 -12.11 -18.68
CA GLY A 232 -5.30 -11.54 -17.34
C GLY A 232 -6.62 -11.04 -16.75
N LEU A 233 -6.56 -10.58 -15.49
CA LEU A 233 -7.72 -10.06 -14.79
C LEU A 233 -8.19 -8.75 -15.42
N SER A 234 -9.41 -8.77 -15.94
CA SER A 234 -10.09 -7.55 -16.40
C SER A 234 -10.48 -6.65 -15.22
N MET A 235 -10.93 -5.43 -15.50
CA MET A 235 -11.47 -4.56 -14.46
C MET A 235 -12.74 -5.17 -13.80
N ALA A 236 -13.54 -5.92 -14.55
CA ALA A 236 -14.71 -6.60 -14.01
C ALA A 236 -14.30 -7.72 -13.03
N ASP A 237 -13.27 -8.51 -13.38
CA ASP A 237 -12.72 -9.53 -12.47
C ASP A 237 -12.15 -8.90 -11.19
N LYS A 238 -11.42 -7.79 -11.33
CA LYS A 238 -10.91 -7.05 -10.15
C LYS A 238 -12.05 -6.51 -9.28
N GLN A 239 -13.11 -5.97 -9.88
CA GLN A 239 -14.28 -5.52 -9.14
C GLN A 239 -14.98 -6.67 -8.40
N GLU A 240 -15.07 -7.88 -8.99
CA GLU A 240 -15.61 -9.05 -8.32
C GLU A 240 -14.73 -9.45 -7.13
N ILE A 241 -13.40 -9.47 -7.29
CA ILE A 241 -12.44 -9.74 -6.21
C ILE A 241 -12.66 -8.77 -5.05
N PHE A 242 -12.65 -7.47 -5.32
CA PHE A 242 -12.77 -6.45 -4.28
C PHE A 242 -14.14 -6.46 -3.59
N ALA A 243 -15.23 -6.70 -4.32
CA ALA A 243 -16.55 -6.88 -3.73
C ALA A 243 -16.59 -8.06 -2.75
N ARG A 244 -16.00 -9.20 -3.12
CA ARG A 244 -15.94 -10.38 -2.23
C ARG A 244 -15.07 -10.15 -0.99
N LEU A 245 -13.93 -9.46 -1.14
CA LEU A 245 -13.07 -9.12 -0.01
C LEU A 245 -13.77 -8.14 0.95
N ASP A 246 -14.47 -7.15 0.40
CA ASP A 246 -15.22 -6.15 1.16
C ASP A 246 -16.43 -6.77 1.91
N GLU A 247 -17.23 -7.60 1.23
CA GLU A 247 -18.36 -8.30 1.83
C GLU A 247 -17.96 -9.23 2.99
N ARG A 248 -16.76 -9.80 2.93
CA ARG A 248 -16.21 -10.65 3.97
C ARG A 248 -15.49 -9.87 5.08
N GLY A 249 -15.40 -8.54 4.99
CA GLY A 249 -14.71 -7.70 5.96
C GLY A 249 -13.20 -7.92 6.01
N LEU A 250 -12.60 -8.35 4.89
CA LEU A 250 -11.18 -8.68 4.81
C LEU A 250 -10.28 -7.45 4.63
N ALA A 251 -10.85 -6.30 4.31
CA ALA A 251 -10.11 -5.04 4.26
C ALA A 251 -10.92 -3.92 4.93
N ASP A 252 -10.24 -3.02 5.62
CA ASP A 252 -10.81 -1.79 6.17
C ASP A 252 -10.63 -0.62 5.19
N TYR A 253 -9.62 -0.69 4.34
CA TYR A 253 -9.45 0.20 3.18
C TYR A 253 -8.73 -0.50 2.03
N PHE A 254 -8.98 -0.01 0.81
CA PHE A 254 -8.22 -0.34 -0.39
C PHE A 254 -7.49 0.89 -0.90
N SER A 255 -6.17 0.79 -1.07
CA SER A 255 -5.37 1.83 -1.72
C SER A 255 -5.18 1.48 -3.19
N CYS A 256 -5.87 2.21 -4.06
CA CYS A 256 -5.94 1.90 -5.48
C CYS A 256 -4.87 2.65 -6.26
N GLY A 257 -3.83 1.93 -6.66
CA GLY A 257 -2.82 2.39 -7.59
C GLY A 257 -3.09 1.99 -9.04
N THR A 258 -2.13 2.27 -9.91
CA THR A 258 -2.21 2.00 -11.34
C THR A 258 -0.94 1.35 -11.85
N GLY A 259 -1.05 0.56 -12.92
CA GLY A 259 0.09 -0.07 -13.54
C GLY A 259 0.41 -1.46 -13.01
N SER A 260 1.52 -2.00 -13.47
CA SER A 260 2.00 -3.35 -13.15
C SER A 260 3.50 -3.41 -13.36
N TYR A 261 4.19 -4.23 -12.59
CA TYR A 261 5.62 -4.53 -12.80
C TYR A 261 5.88 -5.21 -14.14
N LEU A 262 4.90 -5.92 -14.71
CA LEU A 262 5.10 -6.67 -15.94
C LEU A 262 5.36 -5.78 -17.16
N ASN A 263 4.54 -4.73 -17.41
CA ASN A 263 4.72 -3.87 -18.61
C ASN A 263 4.21 -2.44 -18.45
N GLN A 264 3.72 -2.05 -17.29
CA GLN A 264 3.17 -0.72 -17.04
C GLN A 264 3.86 -0.01 -15.86
N PHE A 265 5.14 -0.26 -15.67
CA PHE A 265 5.93 0.33 -14.59
C PHE A 265 5.84 1.86 -14.57
N SER A 266 5.83 2.51 -15.75
CA SER A 266 5.66 3.96 -15.87
C SER A 266 4.34 4.49 -15.28
N LYS A 267 3.32 3.65 -15.10
CA LYS A 267 2.06 4.03 -14.48
C LYS A 267 2.07 3.83 -12.96
N ILE A 268 2.94 2.97 -12.42
CA ILE A 268 3.10 2.80 -10.97
C ILE A 268 3.64 4.12 -10.38
N VAL A 269 4.67 4.69 -10.99
CA VAL A 269 5.23 5.99 -10.61
C VAL A 269 5.13 6.96 -11.78
N PRO A 270 3.94 7.54 -12.04
CA PRO A 270 3.72 8.36 -13.23
C PRO A 270 4.58 9.63 -13.22
N SER A 271 5.36 9.82 -14.30
CA SER A 271 6.24 10.97 -14.48
C SER A 271 5.49 12.20 -14.97
N MET A 272 6.26 13.25 -15.31
CA MET A 272 5.72 14.50 -15.88
C MET A 272 5.06 14.32 -17.27
N HIS A 273 5.31 13.20 -17.96
CA HIS A 273 4.67 12.88 -19.23
C HIS A 273 3.16 12.56 -19.12
N PHE A 274 2.65 12.34 -17.91
CA PHE A 274 1.22 12.16 -17.68
C PHE A 274 0.61 13.49 -17.22
N ASP A 275 -0.32 14.05 -17.96
CA ASP A 275 -0.92 15.37 -17.65
C ASP A 275 -1.97 15.31 -16.52
N THR A 276 -2.64 14.15 -16.38
CA THR A 276 -3.74 13.96 -15.42
C THR A 276 -3.37 12.97 -14.32
N PRO A 277 -4.04 13.03 -13.14
CA PRO A 277 -4.00 11.96 -12.16
C PRO A 277 -4.53 10.64 -12.76
N LEU A 278 -3.82 9.53 -12.55
CA LEU A 278 -4.21 8.22 -13.07
C LEU A 278 -5.08 7.43 -12.08
N GLY A 279 -4.84 7.60 -10.77
CA GLY A 279 -5.49 6.81 -9.72
C GLY A 279 -6.98 7.07 -9.54
N PRO A 280 -7.48 8.32 -9.50
CA PRO A 280 -8.88 8.58 -9.22
C PRO A 280 -9.88 7.89 -10.15
N PRO A 281 -9.67 7.78 -11.49
CA PRO A 281 -10.56 7.03 -12.37
C PRO A 281 -10.64 5.53 -12.04
N ASP A 282 -9.54 4.90 -11.60
CA ASP A 282 -9.55 3.49 -11.21
C ASP A 282 -10.14 3.30 -9.81
N ALA A 283 -9.82 4.18 -8.86
CA ALA A 283 -10.46 4.21 -7.55
C ALA A 283 -12.00 4.35 -7.65
N ALA A 284 -12.48 5.20 -8.57
CA ALA A 284 -13.92 5.35 -8.83
C ALA A 284 -14.60 4.05 -9.30
N LYS A 285 -13.87 3.19 -10.03
CA LYS A 285 -14.39 1.87 -10.42
C LYS A 285 -14.52 0.94 -9.21
N LEU A 286 -13.56 0.98 -8.28
CA LEU A 286 -13.62 0.22 -7.02
C LEU A 286 -14.78 0.71 -6.15
N LYS A 287 -14.94 2.01 -5.99
CA LYS A 287 -16.05 2.63 -5.22
C LYS A 287 -17.44 2.15 -5.63
N LYS A 288 -17.62 1.70 -6.86
CA LYS A 288 -18.92 1.17 -7.33
C LYS A 288 -19.30 -0.17 -6.68
N VAL A 289 -18.30 -0.94 -6.24
CA VAL A 289 -18.48 -2.30 -5.74
C VAL A 289 -18.10 -2.46 -4.26
N VAL A 290 -17.23 -1.61 -3.74
CA VAL A 290 -16.83 -1.56 -2.31
C VAL A 290 -17.85 -0.74 -1.54
N LYS A 291 -18.41 -1.31 -0.44
CA LYS A 291 -19.49 -0.71 0.35
C LYS A 291 -19.10 -0.41 1.80
N HIS A 292 -18.15 -1.15 2.35
CA HIS A 292 -17.78 -1.09 3.76
C HIS A 292 -16.39 -0.47 3.96
N ALA A 293 -15.41 -0.90 3.19
CA ALA A 293 -14.05 -0.37 3.24
C ALA A 293 -13.95 1.02 2.61
N LEU A 294 -12.99 1.82 3.08
CA LEU A 294 -12.64 3.07 2.42
C LEU A 294 -11.81 2.82 1.16
N VAL A 295 -11.93 3.69 0.18
CA VAL A 295 -11.11 3.63 -1.05
C VAL A 295 -10.20 4.85 -1.11
N THR A 296 -8.89 4.60 -1.18
CA THR A 296 -7.84 5.61 -1.37
C THR A 296 -7.45 5.66 -2.84
N ALA A 297 -7.39 6.85 -3.43
CA ALA A 297 -6.82 7.02 -4.77
C ALA A 297 -5.33 7.35 -4.69
N GLU A 298 -4.52 6.61 -5.43
CA GLU A 298 -3.08 6.86 -5.61
C GLU A 298 -2.75 7.41 -7.00
N ALA A 299 -1.50 7.35 -7.38
CA ALA A 299 -0.98 7.65 -8.71
C ALA A 299 -1.28 9.09 -9.22
N ARG A 300 -0.32 9.99 -8.93
CA ARG A 300 -0.21 11.34 -9.48
C ARG A 300 -1.24 12.36 -8.98
N VAL A 301 -1.89 12.13 -7.86
CA VAL A 301 -2.54 13.22 -7.15
C VAL A 301 -1.46 13.95 -6.33
N LYS A 302 -1.19 15.21 -6.63
CA LYS A 302 -0.04 15.93 -6.07
C LYS A 302 -0.35 17.31 -5.50
N THR A 303 -1.58 17.79 -5.66
CA THR A 303 -2.01 19.10 -5.14
C THR A 303 -3.28 18.97 -4.31
N PRO A 304 -3.49 19.82 -3.29
CA PRO A 304 -4.71 19.81 -2.49
C PRO A 304 -5.98 19.99 -3.34
N ALA A 305 -5.95 20.86 -4.34
CA ALA A 305 -7.10 21.10 -5.20
C ALA A 305 -7.53 19.88 -5.99
N ARG A 306 -6.56 19.10 -6.54
CA ARG A 306 -6.87 17.84 -7.25
C ARG A 306 -7.37 16.76 -6.31
N ALA A 307 -6.87 16.73 -5.07
CA ALA A 307 -7.30 15.80 -4.05
C ALA A 307 -8.75 16.10 -3.62
N ASP A 308 -9.05 17.37 -3.33
CA ASP A 308 -10.39 17.83 -2.95
C ASP A 308 -11.42 17.50 -4.04
N ALA A 309 -11.11 17.85 -5.30
CA ALA A 309 -11.98 17.56 -6.44
C ALA A 309 -12.25 16.06 -6.67
N ALA A 310 -11.27 15.19 -6.42
CA ALA A 310 -11.46 13.75 -6.53
C ALA A 310 -12.43 13.21 -5.45
N ILE A 311 -12.35 13.74 -4.24
CA ILE A 311 -13.25 13.39 -3.13
C ILE A 311 -14.66 13.98 -3.38
N GLU A 312 -14.75 15.25 -3.78
CA GLU A 312 -16.01 15.90 -4.16
C GLU A 312 -16.77 15.13 -5.23
N ALA A 313 -16.06 14.67 -6.25
CA ALA A 313 -16.60 13.85 -7.33
C ALA A 313 -16.97 12.40 -6.91
N GLY A 314 -16.79 12.02 -5.64
CA GLY A 314 -17.06 10.68 -5.14
C GLY A 314 -16.16 9.58 -5.74
N GLN A 315 -15.00 9.94 -6.27
CA GLN A 315 -14.08 9.00 -6.88
C GLN A 315 -13.32 8.17 -5.84
N CYS A 316 -13.11 8.73 -4.65
CA CYS A 316 -12.42 8.07 -3.53
C CYS A 316 -12.86 8.68 -2.19
N ASP A 317 -12.51 8.02 -1.10
CA ASP A 317 -12.70 8.51 0.27
C ASP A 317 -11.46 9.20 0.81
N LEU A 318 -10.29 8.72 0.41
CA LEU A 318 -8.96 9.19 0.81
C LEU A 318 -8.10 9.40 -0.44
N VAL A 319 -7.05 10.22 -0.30
CA VAL A 319 -6.09 10.46 -1.39
C VAL A 319 -4.66 10.29 -0.88
N SER A 320 -3.90 9.42 -1.56
CA SER A 320 -2.48 9.22 -1.29
C SER A 320 -1.64 10.24 -2.07
N ILE A 321 -0.99 11.15 -1.32
CA ILE A 321 -0.10 12.18 -1.88
C ILE A 321 1.32 11.93 -1.40
N VAL A 322 2.08 11.05 -2.05
CA VAL A 322 3.44 10.70 -1.62
C VAL A 322 4.43 11.77 -2.05
N ARG A 323 4.70 11.90 -3.35
CA ARG A 323 5.74 12.81 -3.87
C ARG A 323 5.47 14.28 -3.59
N GLY A 324 4.18 14.66 -3.45
CA GLY A 324 3.80 16.01 -2.99
C GLY A 324 4.27 16.29 -1.57
N GLN A 325 4.09 15.35 -0.65
CA GLN A 325 4.56 15.46 0.73
C GLN A 325 6.05 15.19 0.91
N ILE A 326 6.72 14.54 -0.07
CA ILE A 326 8.19 14.49 -0.11
C ILE A 326 8.74 15.89 -0.46
N ALA A 327 8.16 16.56 -1.44
CA ALA A 327 8.56 17.90 -1.85
C ALA A 327 8.23 18.96 -0.77
N ASP A 328 7.07 18.83 -0.12
CA ASP A 328 6.63 19.72 0.96
C ASP A 328 5.91 18.91 2.06
N PRO A 329 6.59 18.56 3.15
CA PRO A 329 5.97 17.77 4.23
C PRO A 329 4.80 18.50 4.92
N HIS A 330 4.72 19.82 4.84
CA HIS A 330 3.64 20.64 5.42
C HIS A 330 2.49 20.93 4.44
N LEU A 331 2.40 20.20 3.34
CA LEU A 331 1.36 20.38 2.31
C LEU A 331 -0.04 20.42 2.91
N ALA A 332 -0.38 19.49 3.82
CA ALA A 332 -1.73 19.40 4.39
C ALA A 332 -2.06 20.61 5.29
N ASN A 333 -1.15 21.03 6.17
CA ASN A 333 -1.36 22.19 7.02
C ASN A 333 -1.46 23.48 6.19
N LYS A 334 -0.56 23.69 5.23
CA LYS A 334 -0.62 24.85 4.32
C LYS A 334 -1.95 24.91 3.57
N ALA A 335 -2.43 23.76 3.08
CA ALA A 335 -3.73 23.69 2.41
C ALA A 335 -4.88 24.06 3.36
N ARG A 336 -4.87 23.53 4.60
CA ARG A 336 -5.90 23.83 5.61
C ARG A 336 -5.93 25.29 6.01
N GLU A 337 -4.77 25.94 6.03
CA GLU A 337 -4.59 27.35 6.40
C GLU A 337 -4.84 28.33 5.23
N GLY A 338 -5.29 27.84 4.07
CA GLY A 338 -5.51 28.70 2.88
C GLY A 338 -4.23 29.13 2.18
N ARG A 339 -3.10 28.52 2.50
CA ARG A 339 -1.75 28.82 1.95
C ARG A 339 -1.31 27.77 0.92
N ALA A 340 -2.24 27.26 0.10
CA ALA A 340 -1.93 26.24 -0.90
C ALA A 340 -0.90 26.69 -1.95
N ASP A 341 -0.84 28.00 -2.22
CA ASP A 341 0.14 28.60 -3.13
C ASP A 341 1.58 28.59 -2.57
N ASP A 342 1.74 28.46 -1.24
CA ASP A 342 3.03 28.31 -0.57
C ASP A 342 3.56 26.86 -0.63
N VAL A 343 2.77 25.92 -1.14
CA VAL A 343 3.18 24.51 -1.23
C VAL A 343 4.25 24.35 -2.32
N ARG A 344 5.41 23.81 -1.95
CA ARG A 344 6.45 23.46 -2.92
C ARG A 344 5.95 22.31 -3.80
N PRO A 345 5.77 22.52 -5.13
CA PRO A 345 5.19 21.51 -5.99
C PRO A 345 6.19 20.41 -6.32
N CYS A 346 5.73 19.16 -6.32
CA CYS A 346 6.44 18.07 -6.96
C CYS A 346 6.33 18.21 -8.47
N ILE A 347 7.46 18.26 -9.18
CA ILE A 347 7.51 18.40 -10.64
C ILE A 347 7.36 17.06 -11.38
N SER A 348 7.28 15.94 -10.66
CA SER A 348 7.12 14.57 -11.21
C SER A 348 8.25 14.17 -12.18
N CYS A 349 9.46 14.58 -11.92
CA CYS A 349 10.65 14.23 -12.72
C CYS A 349 11.03 12.75 -12.59
N ASN A 350 10.60 12.09 -11.53
CA ASN A 350 10.97 10.73 -11.11
C ASN A 350 12.49 10.53 -10.84
N GLN A 351 13.25 11.60 -10.79
CA GLN A 351 14.66 11.52 -10.41
C GLN A 351 14.77 11.10 -8.94
N LEU A 352 15.43 9.99 -8.66
CA LEU A 352 15.56 9.35 -7.35
C LEU A 352 14.21 8.88 -6.72
N CYS A 353 13.15 8.76 -7.50
CA CYS A 353 11.87 8.21 -7.08
C CYS A 353 11.63 6.78 -7.61
N ILE A 354 12.55 6.28 -8.43
CA ILE A 354 12.56 4.95 -9.05
C ILE A 354 13.96 4.39 -8.95
#